data_eb71623c5e8c7eae43e7c6dea1e68765
#
_entry.id   eb71623c5e8c7eae43e7c6dea1e68765
#
_cell.length_a   1.000
_cell.length_b   1.000
_cell.length_c   1.000
_cell.angle_alpha   90.00
_cell.angle_beta   90.00
_cell.angle_gamma   90.00
#
_symmetry.space_group_name_H-M   'P 1'
#
loop_
_entity.id
_entity.type
_entity.pdbx_description
1 polymer ?
#
loop_
_entity_poly.entity_id
_entity_poly.type
_entity_poly.pdbx_seq_one_letter_code
_entity_poly.pdbx_strand_id
1 'polypeptide(L)'
;MFGIPNFPSFMPNVMVPIPGLEHSFVSRSINFYNEMFDWLWNGDIALRHQEPVIREEFGKDFPDLKELLKNVSLAFFNSNPFLELPRPISNKIIYIGGLVDDHTSGGTKILEPKIQKIMDEAVTGAILFSFGSLADTTKLNNKMKSAIIKAFGRFPQIQFLWKLDSDTIKNLTKLPNVHTFEWLQQPAILGHPNLRAFISHCGQNSFDRVV
;
A
#
# COMPACT_ATOMS: atom_id res chain seq x y z
N MET A 1 -21.66 4.58 -3.67
CA MET A 1 -21.46 3.61 -4.74
C MET A 1 -22.14 2.28 -4.45
N PHE A 2 -21.76 1.56 -3.40
CA PHE A 2 -22.39 0.28 -3.02
C PHE A 2 -23.58 0.41 -2.07
N GLY A 3 -24.20 1.59 -1.96
CA GLY A 3 -25.28 1.86 -1.03
C GLY A 3 -24.88 1.88 0.45
N ILE A 4 -23.58 2.02 0.73
CA ILE A 4 -23.05 2.11 2.09
C ILE A 4 -23.10 3.57 2.51
N PRO A 5 -23.75 3.90 3.64
CA PRO A 5 -23.75 5.26 4.14
C PRO A 5 -22.34 5.65 4.63
N ASN A 6 -21.92 6.86 4.31
CA ASN A 6 -20.74 7.46 4.89
C ASN A 6 -21.16 8.36 6.07
N PHE A 7 -20.46 8.25 7.18
CA PHE A 7 -20.72 9.02 8.39
C PHE A 7 -19.52 9.90 8.73
N PRO A 8 -19.45 11.12 8.22
CA PRO A 8 -18.30 12.01 8.44
C PRO A 8 -18.09 12.38 9.91
N SER A 9 -19.03 12.06 10.78
CA SER A 9 -18.90 12.25 12.23
C SER A 9 -17.85 11.36 12.89
N PHE A 10 -17.52 10.20 12.30
CA PHE A 10 -16.55 9.25 12.83
C PHE A 10 -15.70 8.55 11.76
N MET A 11 -16.10 8.61 10.49
CA MET A 11 -15.36 8.03 9.37
C MET A 11 -14.50 9.13 8.72
N PRO A 12 -13.18 9.01 8.69
CA PRO A 12 -12.33 10.01 8.06
C PRO A 12 -12.50 9.99 6.54
N ASN A 13 -12.43 11.15 5.92
CA ASN A 13 -12.36 11.28 4.47
C ASN A 13 -11.00 10.77 3.98
N VAL A 14 -11.02 9.95 2.92
CA VAL A 14 -9.79 9.32 2.37
C VAL A 14 -8.85 10.34 1.72
N MET A 15 -9.40 11.41 1.15
CA MET A 15 -8.61 12.42 0.41
C MET A 15 -7.92 13.42 1.34
N VAL A 16 -8.46 13.65 2.53
CA VAL A 16 -7.88 14.57 3.51
C VAL A 16 -7.75 13.84 4.84
N PRO A 17 -6.69 13.06 5.01
CA PRO A 17 -6.47 12.34 6.26
C PRO A 17 -6.29 13.35 7.40
N ILE A 18 -7.18 13.26 8.38
CA ILE A 18 -7.05 14.00 9.63
C ILE A 18 -6.04 13.22 10.48
N PRO A 19 -4.95 13.85 10.94
CA PRO A 19 -3.99 13.19 11.79
C PRO A 19 -4.65 12.74 13.10
N GLY A 20 -4.59 11.44 13.34
CA GLY A 20 -5.14 10.81 14.55
C GLY A 20 -6.64 10.51 14.47
N LEU A 21 -7.06 9.58 15.29
CA LEU A 21 -8.48 9.24 15.51
C LEU A 21 -9.17 10.24 16.46
N GLU A 22 -8.68 11.47 16.50
CA GLU A 22 -9.23 12.50 17.35
C GLU A 22 -10.58 12.98 16.84
N HIS A 23 -11.62 12.58 17.52
CA HIS A 23 -13.01 12.99 17.24
C HIS A 23 -13.35 14.33 17.87
N SER A 24 -12.45 15.32 17.81
CA SER A 24 -12.78 16.66 18.26
C SER A 24 -13.89 17.29 17.39
N PHE A 25 -14.60 18.26 17.92
CA PHE A 25 -15.62 18.98 17.14
C PHE A 25 -15.05 19.57 15.86
N VAL A 26 -13.86 20.15 15.94
CA VAL A 26 -13.17 20.77 14.80
C VAL A 26 -12.83 19.72 13.73
N SER A 27 -12.23 18.61 14.12
CA SER A 27 -11.88 17.52 13.17
C SER A 27 -13.11 16.97 12.47
N ARG A 28 -14.21 16.75 13.20
CA ARG A 28 -15.49 16.29 12.63
C ARG A 28 -16.09 17.32 11.67
N SER A 29 -16.01 18.59 12.01
CA SER A 29 -16.49 19.67 11.14
C SER A 29 -15.68 19.73 9.84
N ILE A 30 -14.36 19.68 9.92
CA ILE A 30 -13.49 19.65 8.75
C ILE A 30 -13.82 18.42 7.88
N ASN A 31 -13.98 17.25 8.50
CA ASN A 31 -14.32 16.03 7.80
C ASN A 31 -15.68 16.11 7.08
N PHE A 32 -16.67 16.71 7.74
CA PHE A 32 -17.99 16.96 7.14
C PHE A 32 -17.90 17.89 5.93
N TYR A 33 -17.14 18.98 6.01
CA TYR A 33 -16.95 19.88 4.86
C TYR A 33 -16.22 19.21 3.71
N ASN A 34 -15.20 18.41 4.00
CA ASN A 34 -14.49 17.68 2.98
C ASN A 34 -15.41 16.64 2.28
N GLU A 35 -16.21 15.92 3.04
CA GLU A 35 -17.17 14.96 2.49
C GLU A 35 -18.25 15.64 1.65
N MET A 36 -18.76 16.79 2.11
CA MET A 36 -19.73 17.59 1.36
C MET A 36 -19.12 18.13 0.05
N PHE A 37 -17.84 18.57 0.11
CA PHE A 37 -17.13 19.04 -1.07
C PHE A 37 -16.90 17.89 -2.07
N ASP A 38 -16.49 16.71 -1.60
CA ASP A 38 -16.32 15.54 -2.44
C ASP A 38 -17.65 15.11 -3.07
N TRP A 39 -18.73 15.14 -2.33
CA TRP A 39 -20.06 14.81 -2.85
C TRP A 39 -20.53 15.80 -3.92
N LEU A 40 -20.31 17.11 -3.72
CA LEU A 40 -20.75 18.16 -4.65
C LEU A 40 -19.84 18.26 -5.90
N TRP A 41 -18.52 18.13 -5.73
CA TRP A 41 -17.55 18.43 -6.78
C TRP A 41 -16.88 17.18 -7.38
N ASN A 42 -16.50 16.23 -6.55
CA ASN A 42 -15.72 15.06 -6.97
C ASN A 42 -16.56 13.80 -7.14
N GLY A 43 -17.82 13.76 -6.69
CA GLY A 43 -18.61 12.55 -6.52
C GLY A 43 -18.72 11.62 -7.73
N ASP A 44 -18.57 12.15 -8.94
CA ASP A 44 -18.61 11.37 -10.17
C ASP A 44 -17.42 11.63 -11.10
N ILE A 45 -16.40 12.39 -10.65
CA ILE A 45 -15.27 12.78 -11.53
C ILE A 45 -14.55 11.56 -12.10
N ALA A 46 -14.24 10.57 -11.27
CA ALA A 46 -13.57 9.36 -11.71
C ALA A 46 -14.39 8.62 -12.77
N LEU A 47 -15.68 8.49 -12.58
CA LEU A 47 -16.59 7.83 -13.53
C LEU A 47 -16.72 8.63 -14.82
N ARG A 48 -16.84 9.95 -14.74
CA ARG A 48 -16.95 10.83 -15.91
C ARG A 48 -15.71 10.76 -16.81
N HIS A 49 -14.53 10.59 -16.24
CA HIS A 49 -13.30 10.44 -17.02
C HIS A 49 -13.13 9.04 -17.60
N GLN A 50 -13.62 8.01 -16.93
CA GLN A 50 -13.52 6.62 -17.37
C GLN A 50 -14.57 6.26 -18.43
N GLU A 51 -15.76 6.81 -18.33
CA GLU A 51 -16.88 6.46 -19.20
C GLU A 51 -16.61 6.68 -20.70
N PRO A 52 -16.02 7.80 -21.16
CA PRO A 52 -15.68 7.98 -22.56
C PRO A 52 -14.71 6.92 -23.08
N VAL A 53 -13.68 6.59 -22.31
CA VAL A 53 -12.66 5.59 -22.68
C VAL A 53 -13.28 4.19 -22.78
N ILE A 54 -14.15 3.84 -21.86
CA ILE A 54 -14.85 2.55 -21.88
C ILE A 54 -15.81 2.47 -23.06
N ARG A 55 -16.54 3.54 -23.38
CA ARG A 55 -17.44 3.59 -24.55
C ARG A 55 -16.69 3.59 -25.88
N GLU A 56 -15.46 4.11 -25.93
CA GLU A 56 -14.60 4.01 -27.10
C GLU A 56 -14.19 2.56 -27.36
N GLU A 57 -13.85 1.81 -26.32
CA GLU A 57 -13.38 0.42 -26.42
C GLU A 57 -14.52 -0.59 -26.60
N PHE A 58 -15.61 -0.45 -25.82
CA PHE A 58 -16.69 -1.43 -25.75
C PHE A 58 -17.96 -1.04 -26.52
N GLY A 59 -17.96 0.13 -27.14
CA GLY A 59 -19.07 0.65 -27.93
C GLY A 59 -19.98 1.63 -27.19
N LYS A 60 -20.68 2.45 -27.97
CA LYS A 60 -21.54 3.54 -27.44
C LYS A 60 -22.73 3.07 -26.60
N ASP A 61 -23.18 1.84 -26.84
CA ASP A 61 -24.31 1.23 -26.14
C ASP A 61 -23.92 0.57 -24.81
N PHE A 62 -22.63 0.71 -24.41
CA PHE A 62 -22.19 0.20 -23.12
C PHE A 62 -22.98 0.85 -21.98
N PRO A 63 -23.47 0.06 -21.01
CA PRO A 63 -24.27 0.58 -19.90
C PRO A 63 -23.56 1.66 -19.10
N ASP A 64 -24.30 2.58 -18.52
CA ASP A 64 -23.79 3.60 -17.61
C ASP A 64 -23.06 2.94 -16.42
N LEU A 65 -21.82 3.37 -16.16
CA LEU A 65 -20.99 2.81 -15.09
C LEU A 65 -21.65 2.95 -13.71
N LYS A 66 -22.41 4.02 -13.49
CA LYS A 66 -23.08 4.26 -12.24
C LYS A 66 -24.24 3.28 -12.03
N GLU A 67 -24.93 2.92 -13.11
CA GLU A 67 -25.98 1.88 -13.07
C GLU A 67 -25.36 0.50 -12.82
N LEU A 68 -24.26 0.18 -13.50
CA LEU A 68 -23.55 -1.07 -13.26
C LEU A 68 -23.12 -1.19 -11.80
N LEU A 69 -22.54 -0.13 -11.21
CA LEU A 69 -22.13 -0.13 -9.81
C LEU A 69 -23.30 -0.31 -8.82
N LYS A 70 -24.47 0.26 -9.12
CA LYS A 70 -25.67 0.05 -8.29
C LYS A 70 -26.18 -1.39 -8.35
N ASN A 71 -26.04 -2.03 -9.50
CA ASN A 71 -26.51 -3.38 -9.77
C ASN A 71 -25.52 -4.48 -9.38
N VAL A 72 -24.34 -4.11 -8.85
CA VAL A 72 -23.36 -5.09 -8.33
C VAL A 72 -24.00 -5.90 -7.21
N SER A 73 -23.96 -7.22 -7.35
CA SER A 73 -24.54 -8.14 -6.36
C SER A 73 -23.62 -8.33 -5.16
N LEU A 74 -22.31 -8.46 -5.40
CA LEU A 74 -21.28 -8.66 -4.37
C LEU A 74 -20.04 -7.83 -4.69
N ALA A 75 -19.40 -7.32 -3.65
CA ALA A 75 -18.09 -6.67 -3.72
C ALA A 75 -17.12 -7.37 -2.78
N PHE A 76 -16.01 -7.85 -3.33
CA PHE A 76 -14.96 -8.52 -2.58
C PHE A 76 -13.87 -7.52 -2.24
N PHE A 77 -13.55 -7.41 -0.94
CA PHE A 77 -12.50 -6.53 -0.44
C PHE A 77 -11.36 -7.37 0.13
N ASN A 78 -10.19 -7.26 -0.49
CA ASN A 78 -8.99 -7.92 0.03
C ASN A 78 -8.46 -7.16 1.25
N SER A 79 -9.18 -7.29 2.34
CA SER A 79 -8.87 -6.68 3.62
C SER A 79 -9.45 -7.53 4.75
N ASN A 80 -8.93 -7.37 5.97
CA ASN A 80 -9.44 -8.02 7.15
C ASN A 80 -10.32 -7.02 7.94
N PRO A 81 -11.58 -7.37 8.28
CA PRO A 81 -12.47 -6.46 9.00
C PRO A 81 -11.95 -6.01 10.37
N PHE A 82 -11.05 -6.79 11.00
CA PHE A 82 -10.42 -6.42 12.28
C PHE A 82 -9.35 -5.34 12.13
N LEU A 83 -8.86 -5.11 10.91
CA LEU A 83 -7.83 -4.11 10.59
C LEU A 83 -8.41 -2.84 9.97
N GLU A 84 -9.69 -2.86 9.63
CA GLU A 84 -10.40 -1.74 9.05
C GLU A 84 -11.02 -0.84 10.13
N LEU A 85 -11.17 0.44 9.81
CA LEU A 85 -11.94 1.34 10.66
C LEU A 85 -13.41 0.87 10.72
N PRO A 86 -14.05 0.89 11.89
CA PRO A 86 -15.44 0.50 12.03
C PRO A 86 -16.32 1.35 11.11
N ARG A 87 -17.08 0.68 10.26
CA ARG A 87 -18.04 1.33 9.36
C ARG A 87 -19.28 0.45 9.15
N PRO A 88 -20.43 1.02 8.88
CA PRO A 88 -21.55 0.24 8.40
C PRO A 88 -21.21 -0.45 7.09
N ILE A 89 -21.52 -1.72 6.99
CA ILE A 89 -21.38 -2.53 5.78
C ILE A 89 -22.72 -3.15 5.41
N SER A 90 -22.89 -3.48 4.15
CA SER A 90 -24.03 -4.25 3.68
C SER A 90 -23.61 -5.70 3.42
N ASN A 91 -24.61 -6.60 3.31
CA ASN A 91 -24.37 -8.00 2.96
C ASN A 91 -23.77 -8.19 1.56
N LYS A 92 -23.66 -7.12 0.76
CA LYS A 92 -22.96 -7.13 -0.52
C LYS A 92 -21.44 -7.11 -0.37
N ILE A 93 -20.92 -6.75 0.80
CA ILE A 93 -19.50 -6.63 1.06
C ILE A 93 -18.98 -7.89 1.73
N ILE A 94 -18.03 -8.52 1.08
CA ILE A 94 -17.35 -9.71 1.58
C ILE A 94 -15.87 -9.40 1.71
N TYR A 95 -15.38 -9.50 2.95
CA TYR A 95 -13.96 -9.41 3.21
C TYR A 95 -13.29 -10.74 2.87
N ILE A 96 -12.23 -10.67 2.05
CA ILE A 96 -11.46 -11.81 1.58
C ILE A 96 -9.96 -11.62 1.87
N GLY A 97 -9.64 -10.94 2.97
CA GLY A 97 -8.27 -10.64 3.34
C GLY A 97 -7.40 -11.89 3.43
N GLY A 98 -6.13 -11.76 3.05
CA GLY A 98 -5.17 -12.86 3.02
C GLY A 98 -5.15 -13.67 1.71
N LEU A 99 -5.92 -13.30 0.72
CA LEU A 99 -5.98 -13.99 -0.58
C LEU A 99 -4.71 -13.83 -1.44
N VAL A 100 -3.78 -12.99 -1.00
CA VAL A 100 -2.66 -12.53 -1.84
C VAL A 100 -1.54 -13.56 -1.97
N ASP A 101 -1.43 -14.56 -1.10
CA ASP A 101 -0.20 -15.34 -1.03
C ASP A 101 -0.33 -16.86 -1.01
N ASP A 102 -1.53 -17.43 -0.87
CA ASP A 102 -1.65 -18.88 -0.75
C ASP A 102 -1.53 -19.63 -2.08
N HIS A 103 -1.73 -18.97 -3.21
CA HIS A 103 -1.71 -19.63 -4.52
C HIS A 103 -0.31 -19.83 -5.13
N THR A 104 0.73 -19.26 -4.53
CA THR A 104 2.12 -19.64 -4.81
C THR A 104 2.68 -20.62 -3.78
N SER A 105 1.88 -21.04 -2.83
CA SER A 105 2.28 -21.81 -1.64
C SER A 105 2.42 -23.33 -1.85
N GLY A 106 2.43 -23.79 -3.05
CA GLY A 106 2.99 -25.13 -3.33
C GLY A 106 4.50 -25.12 -3.52
N GLY A 107 5.14 -23.96 -3.62
CA GLY A 107 6.57 -23.80 -3.79
C GLY A 107 7.16 -23.10 -2.56
N THR A 108 8.20 -23.68 -2.01
CA THR A 108 9.15 -23.00 -1.14
C THR A 108 9.33 -21.58 -1.65
N LYS A 109 9.10 -20.56 -0.80
CA LYS A 109 9.32 -19.14 -1.16
C LYS A 109 10.83 -18.97 -1.40
N ILE A 110 11.27 -19.33 -2.60
CA ILE A 110 12.68 -19.39 -2.97
C ILE A 110 13.16 -17.95 -3.17
N LEU A 111 14.07 -17.53 -2.34
CA LEU A 111 14.77 -16.28 -2.53
C LEU A 111 15.78 -16.41 -3.67
N GLU A 112 15.98 -15.34 -4.41
CA GLU A 112 17.12 -15.24 -5.32
C GLU A 112 18.41 -15.55 -4.56
N PRO A 113 19.36 -16.36 -5.10
CA PRO A 113 20.54 -16.82 -4.38
C PRO A 113 21.34 -15.71 -3.71
N LYS A 114 21.41 -14.54 -4.34
CA LYS A 114 22.09 -13.37 -3.78
C LYS A 114 21.39 -12.84 -2.53
N ILE A 115 20.05 -12.77 -2.56
CA ILE A 115 19.25 -12.30 -1.42
C ILE A 115 19.28 -13.33 -0.31
N GLN A 116 19.14 -14.61 -0.67
CA GLN A 116 19.23 -15.72 0.28
C GLN A 116 20.54 -15.66 1.07
N LYS A 117 21.68 -15.52 0.37
CA LYS A 117 22.99 -15.41 1.01
C LYS A 117 23.07 -14.23 2.00
N ILE A 118 22.59 -13.05 1.61
CA ILE A 118 22.56 -11.86 2.49
C ILE A 118 21.74 -12.14 3.73
N MET A 119 20.56 -12.77 3.55
CA MET A 119 19.67 -13.06 4.66
C MET A 119 20.23 -14.14 5.59
N ASP A 120 20.85 -15.20 5.06
CA ASP A 120 21.46 -16.27 5.85
C ASP A 120 22.66 -15.75 6.66
N GLU A 121 23.48 -14.87 6.07
CA GLU A 121 24.65 -14.26 6.72
C GLU A 121 24.28 -13.15 7.73
N ALA A 122 23.03 -12.71 7.76
CA ALA A 122 22.53 -11.67 8.67
C ALA A 122 22.32 -12.20 10.10
N VAL A 123 23.41 -12.56 10.79
CA VAL A 123 23.38 -13.17 12.14
C VAL A 123 22.66 -12.28 13.16
N THR A 124 22.94 -10.98 13.16
CA THR A 124 22.28 -10.02 14.04
C THR A 124 20.86 -9.71 13.57
N GLY A 125 20.62 -9.80 12.27
CA GLY A 125 19.34 -9.63 11.62
C GLY A 125 19.39 -8.73 10.40
N ALA A 126 18.31 -8.78 9.64
CA ALA A 126 18.09 -7.95 8.47
C ALA A 126 16.85 -7.06 8.63
N ILE A 127 16.85 -5.94 7.96
CA ILE A 127 15.70 -5.02 7.85
C ILE A 127 15.36 -4.82 6.38
N LEU A 128 14.11 -5.10 6.05
CA LEU A 128 13.55 -4.78 4.75
C LEU A 128 13.08 -3.33 4.73
N PHE A 129 13.45 -2.57 3.69
CA PHE A 129 13.00 -1.20 3.49
C PHE A 129 12.41 -1.04 2.08
N SER A 130 11.09 -0.83 2.01
CA SER A 130 10.38 -0.71 0.74
C SER A 130 9.14 0.18 0.84
N PHE A 131 9.02 1.12 -0.08
CA PHE A 131 7.83 1.97 -0.24
C PHE A 131 6.81 1.40 -1.25
N GLY A 132 6.89 0.10 -1.52
CA GLY A 132 5.99 -0.58 -2.46
C GLY A 132 6.43 -0.43 -3.92
N SER A 133 5.48 -0.62 -4.84
CA SER A 133 5.73 -0.59 -6.29
C SER A 133 5.31 0.72 -6.96
N LEU A 134 4.45 1.51 -6.33
CA LEU A 134 3.95 2.77 -6.88
C LEU A 134 4.79 3.98 -6.50
N ALA A 135 5.59 3.88 -5.43
CA ALA A 135 6.43 4.98 -4.98
C ALA A 135 7.66 5.13 -5.90
N ASP A 136 7.70 6.23 -6.63
CA ASP A 136 8.82 6.62 -7.48
C ASP A 136 9.98 7.12 -6.59
N THR A 137 10.95 6.24 -6.34
CA THR A 137 12.11 6.56 -5.48
C THR A 137 13.13 7.47 -6.16
N THR A 138 13.01 7.71 -7.46
CA THR A 138 13.84 8.70 -8.17
C THR A 138 13.56 10.11 -7.65
N LYS A 139 12.32 10.38 -7.25
CA LYS A 139 11.88 11.67 -6.68
C LYS A 139 12.36 11.94 -5.26
N LEU A 140 12.94 10.94 -4.59
CA LEU A 140 13.59 11.18 -3.30
C LEU A 140 14.75 12.16 -3.48
N ASN A 141 14.72 13.26 -2.73
CA ASN A 141 15.80 14.25 -2.82
C ASN A 141 17.11 13.70 -2.21
N ASN A 142 18.25 14.24 -2.68
CA ASN A 142 19.58 13.77 -2.25
C ASN A 142 19.82 13.92 -0.75
N LYS A 143 19.19 14.91 -0.10
CA LYS A 143 19.28 15.10 1.35
C LYS A 143 18.63 13.96 2.11
N MET A 144 17.46 13.50 1.66
CA MET A 144 16.77 12.35 2.25
C MET A 144 17.55 11.06 2.03
N LYS A 145 18.02 10.82 0.78
CA LYS A 145 18.86 9.65 0.45
C LYS A 145 20.11 9.58 1.35
N SER A 146 20.82 10.70 1.48
CA SER A 146 22.00 10.79 2.35
C SER A 146 21.67 10.59 3.83
N ALA A 147 20.56 11.11 4.32
CA ALA A 147 20.15 10.91 5.70
C ALA A 147 19.83 9.45 6.01
N ILE A 148 19.13 8.75 5.09
CA ILE A 148 18.80 7.33 5.23
C ILE A 148 20.10 6.50 5.25
N ILE A 149 21.01 6.72 4.30
CA ILE A 149 22.29 6.02 4.25
C ILE A 149 23.12 6.25 5.52
N LYS A 150 23.18 7.49 5.99
CA LYS A 150 23.87 7.79 7.26
C LYS A 150 23.23 7.09 8.46
N ALA A 151 21.89 6.98 8.47
CA ALA A 151 21.18 6.25 9.51
C ALA A 151 21.55 4.76 9.48
N PHE A 152 21.51 4.12 8.31
CA PHE A 152 21.86 2.71 8.15
C PHE A 152 23.35 2.43 8.50
N GLY A 153 24.23 3.36 8.17
CA GLY A 153 25.65 3.26 8.51
C GLY A 153 25.96 3.27 10.02
N ARG A 154 25.01 3.72 10.87
CA ARG A 154 25.13 3.64 12.33
C ARG A 154 24.93 2.24 12.89
N PHE A 155 24.41 1.33 12.09
CA PHE A 155 24.09 -0.05 12.48
C PHE A 155 24.80 -1.04 11.55
N PRO A 156 26.16 -1.09 11.53
CA PRO A 156 26.92 -1.91 10.60
C PRO A 156 26.66 -3.41 10.77
N GLN A 157 26.17 -3.84 11.94
CA GLN A 157 25.83 -5.22 12.25
C GLN A 157 24.49 -5.67 11.67
N ILE A 158 23.63 -4.74 11.22
CA ILE A 158 22.32 -5.03 10.62
C ILE A 158 22.44 -4.96 9.10
N GLN A 159 21.88 -5.93 8.39
CA GLN A 159 21.79 -5.91 6.94
C GLN A 159 20.52 -5.19 6.50
N PHE A 160 20.62 -4.23 5.61
CA PHE A 160 19.48 -3.49 5.07
C PHE A 160 19.25 -3.88 3.62
N LEU A 161 18.05 -4.40 3.32
CA LEU A 161 17.60 -4.66 1.96
C LEU A 161 16.68 -3.51 1.55
N TRP A 162 17.13 -2.69 0.62
CA TRP A 162 16.41 -1.49 0.21
C TRP A 162 15.95 -1.59 -1.24
N LYS A 163 14.62 -1.51 -1.46
CA LYS A 163 14.04 -1.44 -2.81
C LYS A 163 14.11 -0.01 -3.35
N LEU A 164 14.79 0.17 -4.48
CA LEU A 164 15.01 1.45 -5.14
C LEU A 164 14.96 1.29 -6.66
N ASP A 165 14.62 2.36 -7.37
CA ASP A 165 14.72 2.40 -8.82
C ASP A 165 16.20 2.39 -9.28
N SER A 166 16.46 1.83 -10.46
CA SER A 166 17.80 1.64 -11.03
C SER A 166 18.64 2.91 -11.08
N ASP A 167 18.04 4.04 -11.45
CA ASP A 167 18.75 5.32 -11.55
C ASP A 167 19.16 5.86 -10.17
N THR A 168 18.34 5.59 -9.15
CA THR A 168 18.70 5.92 -7.77
C THR A 168 19.83 5.06 -7.26
N ILE A 169 19.84 3.76 -7.56
CA ILE A 169 20.91 2.82 -7.16
C ILE A 169 22.27 3.24 -7.67
N LYS A 170 22.36 3.67 -8.94
CA LYS A 170 23.62 4.08 -9.58
C LYS A 170 24.30 5.24 -8.84
N ASN A 171 23.54 6.13 -8.27
CA ASN A 171 24.01 7.39 -7.68
C ASN A 171 24.08 7.34 -6.14
N LEU A 172 23.85 6.18 -5.54
CA LEU A 172 23.81 6.04 -4.09
C LEU A 172 25.20 5.74 -3.51
N THR A 173 25.54 6.34 -2.37
CA THR A 173 26.74 5.98 -1.59
C THR A 173 26.63 4.53 -1.12
N LYS A 174 27.57 3.69 -1.48
CA LYS A 174 27.59 2.27 -1.11
C LYS A 174 28.10 2.09 0.31
N LEU A 175 27.37 1.34 1.10
CA LEU A 175 27.78 0.83 2.41
C LEU A 175 27.77 -0.70 2.38
N PRO A 176 28.67 -1.38 3.10
CA PRO A 176 28.78 -2.84 3.06
C PRO A 176 27.53 -3.56 3.61
N ASN A 177 26.80 -2.92 4.49
CA ASN A 177 25.59 -3.45 5.12
C ASN A 177 24.29 -2.97 4.45
N VAL A 178 24.34 -2.27 3.30
CA VAL A 178 23.17 -1.77 2.58
C VAL A 178 23.14 -2.35 1.17
N HIS A 179 22.16 -3.19 0.93
CA HIS A 179 21.94 -3.90 -0.32
C HIS A 179 20.74 -3.33 -1.05
N THR A 180 20.96 -2.80 -2.25
CA THR A 180 19.91 -2.16 -3.05
C THR A 180 19.47 -3.05 -4.19
N PHE A 181 18.15 -3.10 -4.43
CA PHE A 181 17.53 -3.92 -5.45
C PHE A 181 16.39 -3.15 -6.13
N GLU A 182 16.20 -3.35 -7.42
CA GLU A 182 15.04 -2.83 -8.16
C GLU A 182 13.77 -3.61 -7.81
N TRP A 183 13.93 -4.92 -7.57
CA TRP A 183 12.86 -5.79 -7.16
C TRP A 183 13.28 -6.71 -6.02
N LEU A 184 12.36 -6.97 -5.10
CA LEU A 184 12.55 -7.88 -3.96
C LEU A 184 11.37 -8.84 -3.88
N GLN A 185 11.68 -10.12 -3.64
CA GLN A 185 10.68 -11.16 -3.35
C GLN A 185 10.16 -10.95 -1.92
N GLN A 186 9.38 -9.87 -1.74
CA GLN A 186 8.95 -9.40 -0.42
C GLN A 186 8.31 -10.52 0.44
N PRO A 187 7.39 -11.39 -0.07
CA PRO A 187 6.81 -12.45 0.75
C PRO A 187 7.84 -13.45 1.28
N ALA A 188 8.83 -13.80 0.47
CA ALA A 188 9.88 -14.73 0.87
C ALA A 188 10.84 -14.11 1.91
N ILE A 189 11.16 -12.81 1.75
CA ILE A 189 11.96 -12.06 2.72
C ILE A 189 11.22 -11.92 4.05
N LEU A 190 9.91 -11.62 4.02
CA LEU A 190 9.09 -11.46 5.22
C LEU A 190 8.99 -12.78 6.02
N GLY A 191 9.01 -13.93 5.36
CA GLY A 191 9.03 -15.25 6.02
C GLY A 191 10.40 -15.71 6.50
N HIS A 192 11.48 -14.94 6.27
CA HIS A 192 12.83 -15.39 6.62
C HIS A 192 13.11 -15.21 8.14
N PRO A 193 13.70 -16.21 8.83
CA PRO A 193 13.92 -16.16 10.29
C PRO A 193 14.84 -15.03 10.75
N ASN A 194 15.75 -14.57 9.89
CA ASN A 194 16.68 -13.49 10.21
C ASN A 194 16.12 -12.09 9.92
N LEU A 195 14.90 -11.96 9.40
CA LEU A 195 14.25 -10.66 9.30
C LEU A 195 13.82 -10.18 10.68
N ARG A 196 14.15 -8.93 11.03
CA ARG A 196 13.82 -8.31 12.32
C ARG A 196 12.79 -7.21 12.21
N ALA A 197 12.77 -6.49 11.08
CA ALA A 197 11.82 -5.41 10.88
C ALA A 197 11.55 -5.16 9.39
N PHE A 198 10.39 -4.58 9.13
CA PHE A 198 10.00 -4.08 7.82
C PHE A 198 9.63 -2.60 7.92
N ILE A 199 10.40 -1.74 7.26
CA ILE A 199 10.11 -0.32 7.10
C ILE A 199 9.33 -0.16 5.80
N SER A 200 8.05 0.19 5.93
CA SER A 200 7.08 0.22 4.84
C SER A 200 6.36 1.56 4.79
N HIS A 201 5.73 1.84 3.64
CA HIS A 201 4.74 2.92 3.50
C HIS A 201 3.34 2.51 3.98
N CYS A 202 3.20 1.35 4.63
CA CYS A 202 1.93 0.79 5.12
C CYS A 202 0.82 0.65 4.06
N GLY A 203 1.19 0.46 2.78
CA GLY A 203 0.21 0.11 1.75
C GLY A 203 -0.46 -1.23 2.07
N GLN A 204 -1.75 -1.37 1.76
CA GLN A 204 -2.59 -2.52 2.11
C GLN A 204 -1.91 -3.86 1.84
N ASN A 205 -1.44 -4.10 0.61
CA ASN A 205 -0.78 -5.35 0.25
C ASN A 205 0.51 -5.63 1.02
N SER A 206 1.20 -4.60 1.51
CA SER A 206 2.40 -4.78 2.34
C SER A 206 2.04 -5.12 3.77
N PHE A 207 0.92 -4.58 4.25
CA PHE A 207 0.39 -4.83 5.58
C PHE A 207 -0.19 -6.23 5.70
N ASP A 208 -1.04 -6.63 4.74
CA ASP A 208 -1.67 -7.96 4.70
C ASP A 208 -0.66 -9.13 4.61
N ARG A 209 0.58 -8.83 4.20
CA ARG A 209 1.67 -9.82 4.14
C ARG A 209 2.44 -9.98 5.44
N VAL A 210 2.27 -9.09 6.39
CA VAL A 210 3.00 -9.07 7.68
C VAL A 210 2.14 -9.63 8.81
N VAL A 211 0.82 -9.54 8.68
CA VAL A 211 -0.18 -10.00 9.63
C VAL A 211 -0.64 -11.40 9.26
#